data_3f227aca9971a13403f2233b98fa1f49
#
_entry.id   3f227aca9971a13403f2233b98fa1f49
#
_cell.length_a   1.000
_cell.length_b   1.000
_cell.length_c   1.000
_cell.angle_alpha   90.00
_cell.angle_beta   90.00
_cell.angle_gamma   90.00
#
_symmetry.space_group_name_H-M   'P 1'
#
loop_
_entity.id
_entity.type
_entity.pdbx_description
1 polymer ?
#
loop_
_entity_poly.entity_id
_entity_poly.type
_entity_poly.pdbx_seq_one_letter_code
_entity_poly.pdbx_strand_id
1 'polypeptide(L)'
;MSPEVVCVGETMVVLAPDDGGSLEHAARLTVGVGGAESNVAAGLARLGHRAAWVSRVGDDPSGRRVVAEVAAAGVDVSLVTVDPDAPTGLYLKDPGPDGTRVHYHRAGSAASRLGAADLARPGLAGARLLHLSGITAALSGACRDLLVSALDGRALPGARVSLDVNHRPALWPADRAGPVLRDLADRADVVLVGLDEAAVLWSADDPAAVRALLPGPELVVVKDGSVGATALPRTGPAVFVPALPVDVVEPVGAGDAFAAGFLSGLLRGLDLRACLRLGHLTAAPVLAVPGDTAPPPDSETIALALALPETMWTAHVRGGSGR
;
A
#
# COMPACT_ATOMS: atom_id res chain seq x y z
N MET A 1 16.98 -16.82 5.90
CA MET A 1 15.89 -16.87 6.92
C MET A 1 14.59 -16.55 6.20
N SER A 2 13.51 -17.28 6.48
CA SER A 2 12.22 -17.03 5.83
C SER A 2 11.70 -15.60 6.14
N PRO A 3 11.02 -14.94 5.18
CA PRO A 3 10.41 -13.64 5.41
C PRO A 3 9.28 -13.75 6.46
N GLU A 4 9.09 -12.69 7.22
CA GLU A 4 7.96 -12.55 8.13
C GLU A 4 6.73 -12.03 7.38
N VAL A 5 6.98 -11.16 6.40
CA VAL A 5 5.95 -10.52 5.55
C VAL A 5 6.29 -10.74 4.09
N VAL A 6 5.28 -11.04 3.30
CA VAL A 6 5.36 -11.12 1.83
C VAL A 6 4.41 -10.10 1.23
N CYS A 7 4.93 -9.22 0.38
CA CYS A 7 4.13 -8.27 -0.40
C CYS A 7 4.20 -8.68 -1.88
N VAL A 8 3.05 -8.70 -2.56
CA VAL A 8 2.97 -9.20 -3.95
C VAL A 8 2.31 -8.16 -4.84
N GLY A 9 3.04 -7.70 -5.85
CA GLY A 9 2.50 -6.74 -6.80
C GLY A 9 3.54 -6.10 -7.71
N GLU A 10 3.10 -5.18 -8.55
CA GLU A 10 3.93 -4.49 -9.52
C GLU A 10 4.63 -3.27 -8.95
N THR A 11 5.89 -3.12 -9.31
CA THR A 11 6.65 -1.87 -9.14
C THR A 11 7.15 -1.40 -10.49
N MET A 12 7.03 -0.10 -10.72
CA MET A 12 7.32 0.54 -12.00
C MET A 12 8.39 1.61 -11.84
N VAL A 13 9.04 1.96 -12.95
CA VAL A 13 9.80 3.21 -13.02
C VAL A 13 8.83 4.40 -13.05
N VAL A 14 9.16 5.43 -12.31
CA VAL A 14 8.43 6.71 -12.26
C VAL A 14 9.28 7.79 -12.92
N LEU A 15 8.68 8.52 -13.83
CA LEU A 15 9.27 9.69 -14.45
C LEU A 15 8.45 10.92 -14.06
N ALA A 16 9.09 11.92 -13.46
CA ALA A 16 8.44 13.16 -13.05
C ALA A 16 9.25 14.36 -13.52
N PRO A 17 8.62 15.48 -13.94
CA PRO A 17 9.32 16.72 -14.24
C PRO A 17 10.19 17.17 -13.06
N ASP A 18 11.46 17.51 -13.34
CA ASP A 18 12.45 17.89 -12.34
C ASP A 18 12.11 19.22 -11.64
N ASP A 19 11.41 20.10 -12.36
CA ASP A 19 10.96 21.42 -11.90
C ASP A 19 9.55 21.43 -11.31
N GLY A 20 8.87 20.28 -11.25
CA GLY A 20 7.48 20.17 -10.81
C GLY A 20 6.44 20.78 -11.76
N GLY A 21 6.87 21.19 -12.96
CA GLY A 21 6.00 21.74 -13.99
C GLY A 21 5.30 20.65 -14.81
N SER A 22 4.56 21.08 -15.86
CA SER A 22 3.88 20.17 -16.78
C SER A 22 4.86 19.30 -17.56
N LEU A 23 4.52 18.04 -17.74
CA LEU A 23 5.27 17.09 -18.55
C LEU A 23 5.49 17.56 -19.99
N GLU A 24 4.54 18.29 -20.57
CA GLU A 24 4.60 18.83 -21.95
C GLU A 24 5.81 19.76 -22.17
N HIS A 25 6.23 20.47 -21.13
CA HIS A 25 7.30 21.47 -21.21
C HIS A 25 8.60 21.06 -20.49
N ALA A 26 8.59 19.90 -19.84
CA ALA A 26 9.72 19.43 -19.06
C ALA A 26 10.95 19.14 -19.92
N ALA A 27 12.05 19.84 -19.66
CA ALA A 27 13.33 19.58 -20.32
C ALA A 27 14.09 18.40 -19.71
N ARG A 28 13.80 18.04 -18.45
CA ARG A 28 14.40 16.95 -17.69
C ARG A 28 13.37 16.25 -16.83
N LEU A 29 13.60 14.96 -16.63
CA LEU A 29 12.76 14.12 -15.77
C LEU A 29 13.62 13.47 -14.69
N THR A 30 13.16 13.55 -13.46
CA THR A 30 13.68 12.74 -12.36
C THR A 30 13.16 11.32 -12.50
N VAL A 31 14.05 10.35 -12.27
CA VAL A 31 13.73 8.91 -12.36
C VAL A 31 13.67 8.33 -10.96
N GLY A 32 12.51 7.82 -10.59
CA GLY A 32 12.26 7.09 -9.34
C GLY A 32 11.62 5.73 -9.58
N VAL A 33 11.17 5.09 -8.53
CA VAL A 33 10.36 3.85 -8.57
C VAL A 33 9.11 4.02 -7.71
N GLY A 34 8.04 3.33 -8.08
CA GLY A 34 6.79 3.35 -7.33
C GLY A 34 5.97 2.09 -7.56
N GLY A 35 5.45 1.54 -6.47
CA GLY A 35 4.59 0.36 -6.46
C GLY A 35 3.99 0.18 -5.08
N ALA A 36 2.67 0.02 -5.00
CA ALA A 36 1.97 0.00 -3.71
C ALA A 36 2.52 -1.06 -2.77
N GLU A 37 2.64 -2.29 -3.25
CA GLU A 37 3.06 -3.42 -2.43
C GLU A 37 4.55 -3.35 -2.07
N SER A 38 5.41 -2.84 -2.97
CA SER A 38 6.83 -2.62 -2.65
C SER A 38 7.03 -1.45 -1.69
N ASN A 39 6.19 -0.41 -1.74
CA ASN A 39 6.19 0.68 -0.77
C ASN A 39 5.85 0.16 0.63
N VAL A 40 4.82 -0.70 0.74
CA VAL A 40 4.48 -1.37 2.01
C VAL A 40 5.62 -2.26 2.49
N ALA A 41 6.24 -3.06 1.59
CA ALA A 41 7.39 -3.90 1.95
C ALA A 41 8.57 -3.07 2.46
N ALA A 42 8.89 -1.96 1.79
CA ALA A 42 9.95 -1.04 2.19
C ALA A 42 9.67 -0.38 3.55
N GLY A 43 8.42 0.05 3.78
CA GLY A 43 7.98 0.60 5.05
C GLY A 43 8.12 -0.42 6.19
N LEU A 44 7.69 -1.66 5.98
CA LEU A 44 7.82 -2.75 6.95
C LEU A 44 9.29 -3.12 7.21
N ALA A 45 10.14 -3.17 6.18
CA ALA A 45 11.56 -3.43 6.35
C ALA A 45 12.25 -2.33 7.19
N ARG A 46 11.94 -1.07 6.93
CA ARG A 46 12.44 0.09 7.72
C ARG A 46 11.94 0.06 9.18
N LEU A 47 10.78 -0.55 9.43
CA LEU A 47 10.26 -0.77 10.78
C LEU A 47 10.82 -2.05 11.45
N GLY A 48 11.78 -2.73 10.82
CA GLY A 48 12.52 -3.86 11.39
C GLY A 48 11.92 -5.24 11.10
N HIS A 49 10.92 -5.36 10.22
CA HIS A 49 10.38 -6.64 9.78
C HIS A 49 11.20 -7.24 8.64
N ARG A 50 11.28 -8.57 8.56
CA ARG A 50 11.84 -9.27 7.40
C ARG A 50 10.78 -9.32 6.30
N ALA A 51 10.78 -8.31 5.43
CA ALA A 51 9.86 -8.19 4.32
C ALA A 51 10.48 -8.75 3.03
N ALA A 52 9.71 -9.51 2.27
CA ALA A 52 10.04 -9.95 0.92
C ALA A 52 9.02 -9.38 -0.08
N TRP A 53 9.51 -9.08 -1.26
CA TRP A 53 8.69 -8.65 -2.38
C TRP A 53 8.69 -9.70 -3.48
N VAL A 54 7.50 -10.18 -3.84
CA VAL A 54 7.26 -11.12 -4.94
C VAL A 54 6.71 -10.33 -6.11
N SER A 55 7.43 -10.36 -7.22
CA SER A 55 7.04 -9.65 -8.43
C SER A 55 7.70 -10.26 -9.67
N ARG A 56 7.39 -9.64 -10.82
CA ARG A 56 8.09 -9.87 -12.08
C ARG A 56 8.53 -8.53 -12.67
N VAL A 57 9.73 -8.49 -13.19
CA VAL A 57 10.31 -7.35 -13.91
C VAL A 57 10.86 -7.82 -15.26
N GLY A 58 10.98 -6.91 -16.22
CA GLY A 58 11.62 -7.21 -17.50
C GLY A 58 13.13 -7.38 -17.37
N ASP A 59 13.77 -8.07 -18.33
CA ASP A 59 15.23 -8.05 -18.49
C ASP A 59 15.64 -6.74 -19.18
N ASP A 60 15.40 -5.64 -18.53
CA ASP A 60 15.66 -4.30 -19.04
C ASP A 60 16.29 -3.38 -17.94
N PRO A 61 16.81 -2.21 -18.32
CA PRO A 61 17.39 -1.27 -17.34
C PRO A 61 16.40 -0.82 -16.27
N SER A 62 15.11 -0.71 -16.59
CA SER A 62 14.03 -0.35 -15.68
C SER A 62 13.85 -1.42 -14.61
N GLY A 63 13.81 -2.70 -15.00
CA GLY A 63 13.69 -3.82 -14.08
C GLY A 63 14.88 -3.93 -13.13
N ARG A 64 16.09 -3.78 -13.64
CA ARG A 64 17.31 -3.77 -12.81
C ARG A 64 17.31 -2.62 -11.80
N ARG A 65 16.85 -1.43 -12.21
CA ARG A 65 16.69 -0.28 -11.32
C ARG A 65 15.65 -0.53 -10.23
N VAL A 66 14.47 -1.00 -10.60
CA VAL A 66 13.39 -1.31 -9.66
C VAL A 66 13.88 -2.30 -8.59
N VAL A 67 14.51 -3.40 -9.00
CA VAL A 67 15.03 -4.41 -8.07
C VAL A 67 16.09 -3.81 -7.14
N ALA A 68 17.01 -3.01 -7.68
CA ALA A 68 18.07 -2.38 -6.89
C ALA A 68 17.53 -1.39 -5.85
N GLU A 69 16.55 -0.56 -6.19
CA GLU A 69 15.96 0.42 -5.27
C GLU A 69 15.11 -0.24 -4.18
N VAL A 70 14.33 -1.27 -4.52
CA VAL A 70 13.58 -2.05 -3.53
C VAL A 70 14.52 -2.80 -2.58
N ALA A 71 15.60 -3.38 -3.10
CA ALA A 71 16.64 -4.03 -2.27
C ALA A 71 17.34 -3.02 -1.34
N ALA A 72 17.65 -1.81 -1.83
CA ALA A 72 18.28 -0.75 -1.04
C ALA A 72 17.39 -0.28 0.14
N ALA A 73 16.07 -0.46 0.04
CA ALA A 73 15.14 -0.23 1.14
C ALA A 73 15.13 -1.35 2.20
N GLY A 74 15.95 -2.39 2.06
CA GLY A 74 16.06 -3.51 3.00
C GLY A 74 15.08 -4.66 2.75
N VAL A 75 14.42 -4.69 1.60
CA VAL A 75 13.47 -5.73 1.21
C VAL A 75 14.20 -6.89 0.55
N ASP A 76 13.82 -8.12 0.88
CA ASP A 76 14.30 -9.32 0.17
C ASP A 76 13.66 -9.38 -1.22
N VAL A 77 14.49 -9.25 -2.26
CA VAL A 77 14.12 -9.30 -3.68
C VAL A 77 14.49 -10.63 -4.35
N SER A 78 14.96 -11.61 -3.60
CA SER A 78 15.38 -12.91 -4.14
C SER A 78 14.24 -13.70 -4.82
N LEU A 79 13.01 -13.27 -4.58
CA LEU A 79 11.78 -13.86 -5.11
C LEU A 79 11.23 -13.10 -6.33
N VAL A 80 11.95 -12.09 -6.82
CA VAL A 80 11.61 -11.41 -8.07
C VAL A 80 12.00 -12.27 -9.27
N THR A 81 11.09 -12.42 -10.21
CA THR A 81 11.36 -13.11 -11.49
C THR A 81 11.72 -12.09 -12.56
N VAL A 82 12.84 -12.32 -13.24
CA VAL A 82 13.17 -11.55 -14.46
C VAL A 82 12.54 -12.26 -15.66
N ASP A 83 11.69 -11.54 -16.40
CA ASP A 83 10.98 -12.04 -17.57
C ASP A 83 11.62 -11.42 -18.83
N PRO A 84 12.27 -12.24 -19.71
CA PRO A 84 12.92 -11.72 -20.91
C PRO A 84 11.92 -11.32 -22.01
N ASP A 85 10.67 -11.74 -21.90
CA ASP A 85 9.66 -11.58 -22.96
C ASP A 85 8.63 -10.49 -22.65
N ALA A 86 8.81 -9.72 -21.56
CA ALA A 86 7.91 -8.65 -21.19
C ALA A 86 8.67 -7.48 -20.55
N PRO A 87 8.29 -6.22 -20.84
CA PRO A 87 8.96 -5.05 -20.29
C PRO A 87 8.58 -4.83 -18.83
N THR A 88 9.44 -4.09 -18.12
CA THR A 88 9.07 -3.48 -16.85
C THR A 88 8.12 -2.31 -17.10
N GLY A 89 7.03 -2.22 -16.31
CA GLY A 89 6.10 -1.11 -16.38
C GLY A 89 6.75 0.22 -16.02
N LEU A 90 6.23 1.30 -16.56
CA LEU A 90 6.60 2.67 -16.19
C LEU A 90 5.38 3.58 -16.17
N TYR A 91 5.47 4.69 -15.44
CA TYR A 91 4.48 5.75 -15.52
C TYR A 91 5.13 7.13 -15.44
N LEU A 92 4.42 8.11 -16.00
CA LEU A 92 4.84 9.50 -15.96
C LEU A 92 3.88 10.29 -15.08
N LYS A 93 4.42 11.12 -14.20
CA LYS A 93 3.66 12.13 -13.45
C LYS A 93 3.58 13.40 -14.29
N ASP A 94 2.39 13.96 -14.42
CA ASP A 94 2.13 15.21 -15.13
C ASP A 94 1.41 16.17 -14.17
N PRO A 95 2.16 16.98 -13.41
CA PRO A 95 1.59 17.99 -12.53
C PRO A 95 0.79 19.02 -13.30
N GLY A 96 -0.37 19.39 -12.78
CA GLY A 96 -1.26 20.40 -13.36
C GLY A 96 -2.05 21.15 -12.29
N PRO A 97 -2.81 22.19 -12.68
CA PRO A 97 -3.57 23.03 -11.74
C PRO A 97 -4.65 22.25 -10.96
N ASP A 98 -5.18 21.18 -11.55
CA ASP A 98 -6.20 20.33 -10.95
C ASP A 98 -5.61 19.09 -10.25
N GLY A 99 -4.30 19.06 -9.98
CA GLY A 99 -3.55 17.94 -9.41
C GLY A 99 -2.69 17.20 -10.43
N THR A 100 -1.99 16.18 -9.98
CA THR A 100 -1.08 15.38 -10.83
C THR A 100 -1.85 14.31 -11.58
N ARG A 101 -1.78 14.34 -12.91
CA ARG A 101 -2.22 13.22 -13.76
C ARG A 101 -1.12 12.18 -13.85
N VAL A 102 -1.52 10.91 -14.00
CA VAL A 102 -0.57 9.80 -14.15
C VAL A 102 -0.84 9.08 -15.47
N HIS A 103 0.21 9.01 -16.29
CA HIS A 103 0.18 8.32 -17.58
C HIS A 103 0.87 6.97 -17.44
N TYR A 104 0.10 5.89 -17.46
CA TYR A 104 0.61 4.52 -17.26
C TYR A 104 1.02 3.87 -18.59
N HIS A 105 2.22 3.28 -18.61
CA HIS A 105 2.73 2.40 -19.66
C HIS A 105 3.06 1.05 -19.04
N ARG A 106 2.00 0.26 -18.71
CA ARG A 106 2.12 -1.01 -17.98
C ARG A 106 1.32 -2.17 -18.62
N ALA A 107 0.61 -1.92 -19.71
CA ALA A 107 -0.12 -2.97 -20.41
C ALA A 107 0.87 -4.01 -20.95
N GLY A 108 0.71 -5.30 -20.59
CA GLY A 108 1.63 -6.36 -20.96
C GLY A 108 2.98 -6.33 -20.24
N SER A 109 3.10 -5.59 -19.13
CA SER A 109 4.31 -5.61 -18.29
C SER A 109 4.60 -7.01 -17.75
N ALA A 110 5.85 -7.26 -17.37
CA ALA A 110 6.26 -8.52 -16.73
C ALA A 110 5.39 -8.84 -15.50
N ALA A 111 5.09 -7.84 -14.68
CA ALA A 111 4.24 -8.00 -13.50
C ALA A 111 2.79 -8.37 -13.83
N SER A 112 2.27 -8.01 -15.02
CA SER A 112 0.94 -8.45 -15.46
C SER A 112 0.86 -9.97 -15.72
N ARG A 113 2.01 -10.67 -15.72
CA ARG A 113 2.12 -12.13 -15.84
C ARG A 113 2.28 -12.84 -14.49
N LEU A 114 2.16 -12.13 -13.36
CA LEU A 114 2.10 -12.76 -12.04
C LEU A 114 0.95 -13.76 -11.98
N GLY A 115 1.21 -14.90 -11.33
CA GLY A 115 0.23 -15.98 -11.18
C GLY A 115 0.46 -16.77 -9.90
N ALA A 116 -0.42 -17.74 -9.60
CA ALA A 116 -0.38 -18.52 -8.37
C ALA A 116 0.96 -19.24 -8.14
N ALA A 117 1.67 -19.61 -9.22
CA ALA A 117 2.98 -20.25 -9.14
C ALA A 117 4.05 -19.35 -8.51
N ASP A 118 3.91 -18.02 -8.58
CA ASP A 118 4.86 -17.10 -7.96
C ASP A 118 4.78 -17.12 -6.42
N LEU A 119 3.65 -17.56 -5.86
CA LEU A 119 3.49 -17.79 -4.42
C LEU A 119 3.77 -19.23 -3.98
N ALA A 120 3.89 -20.17 -4.90
CA ALA A 120 4.18 -21.58 -4.59
C ALA A 120 5.69 -21.86 -4.40
N ARG A 121 6.44 -20.89 -3.88
CA ARG A 121 7.91 -21.02 -3.71
C ARG A 121 8.28 -21.41 -2.28
N PRO A 122 9.21 -22.37 -2.08
CA PRO A 122 9.60 -22.83 -0.75
C PRO A 122 10.11 -21.72 0.19
N GLY A 123 10.73 -20.68 -0.37
CA GLY A 123 11.25 -19.53 0.39
C GLY A 123 10.20 -18.69 1.12
N LEU A 124 8.91 -18.87 0.83
CA LEU A 124 7.80 -18.14 1.42
C LEU A 124 7.18 -18.84 2.63
N ALA A 125 7.54 -20.09 2.88
CA ALA A 125 6.99 -20.87 3.98
C ALA A 125 7.29 -20.21 5.34
N GLY A 126 6.26 -20.07 6.18
CA GLY A 126 6.38 -19.47 7.52
C GLY A 126 6.19 -17.96 7.57
N ALA A 127 5.81 -17.31 6.46
CA ALA A 127 5.34 -15.92 6.50
C ALA A 127 4.12 -15.80 7.41
N ARG A 128 4.08 -14.74 8.21
CA ARG A 128 2.97 -14.41 9.12
C ARG A 128 1.91 -13.54 8.46
N LEU A 129 2.32 -12.78 7.46
CA LEU A 129 1.46 -11.84 6.73
C LEU A 129 1.75 -11.90 5.23
N LEU A 130 0.68 -11.94 4.45
CA LEU A 130 0.69 -11.73 3.00
C LEU A 130 -0.07 -10.43 2.72
N HIS A 131 0.58 -9.46 2.10
CA HIS A 131 -0.03 -8.19 1.71
C HIS A 131 -0.25 -8.11 0.21
N LEU A 132 -1.46 -7.76 -0.18
CA LEU A 132 -1.97 -7.67 -1.54
C LEU A 132 -2.66 -6.33 -1.75
N SER A 133 -2.83 -5.91 -3.01
CA SER A 133 -3.68 -4.78 -3.36
C SER A 133 -4.64 -5.08 -4.52
N GLY A 134 -5.71 -4.29 -4.60
CA GLY A 134 -6.65 -4.34 -5.71
C GLY A 134 -6.04 -3.91 -7.04
N ILE A 135 -4.89 -3.21 -7.04
CA ILE A 135 -4.13 -2.89 -8.25
C ILE A 135 -3.73 -4.17 -8.98
N THR A 136 -3.18 -5.14 -8.25
CA THR A 136 -2.73 -6.41 -8.82
C THR A 136 -3.88 -7.15 -9.50
N ALA A 137 -5.10 -7.13 -8.92
CA ALA A 137 -6.29 -7.74 -9.55
C ALA A 137 -6.67 -7.11 -10.90
N ALA A 138 -6.33 -5.85 -11.10
CA ALA A 138 -6.63 -5.10 -12.33
C ALA A 138 -5.65 -5.37 -13.49
N LEU A 139 -4.47 -5.94 -13.22
CA LEU A 139 -3.41 -6.11 -14.21
C LEU A 139 -3.73 -7.16 -15.25
N SER A 140 -4.28 -8.31 -14.82
CA SER A 140 -4.66 -9.42 -15.71
C SER A 140 -5.57 -10.44 -15.03
N GLY A 141 -6.12 -11.38 -15.82
CA GLY A 141 -6.84 -12.54 -15.28
C GLY A 141 -5.95 -13.41 -14.38
N ALA A 142 -4.72 -13.68 -14.78
CA ALA A 142 -3.76 -14.47 -13.99
C ALA A 142 -3.42 -13.81 -12.65
N CYS A 143 -3.25 -12.49 -12.64
CA CYS A 143 -3.04 -11.72 -11.41
C CYS A 143 -4.28 -11.81 -10.48
N ARG A 144 -5.48 -11.75 -11.03
CA ARG A 144 -6.71 -11.93 -10.24
C ARG A 144 -6.81 -13.33 -9.66
N ASP A 145 -6.52 -14.37 -10.45
CA ASP A 145 -6.52 -15.77 -9.99
C ASP A 145 -5.46 -16.01 -8.91
N LEU A 146 -4.31 -15.32 -8.97
CA LEU A 146 -3.32 -15.31 -7.90
C LEU A 146 -3.93 -14.77 -6.59
N LEU A 147 -4.62 -13.60 -6.64
CA LEU A 147 -5.25 -13.05 -5.45
C LEU A 147 -6.31 -13.98 -4.88
N VAL A 148 -7.17 -14.55 -5.73
CA VAL A 148 -8.18 -15.54 -5.29
C VAL A 148 -7.52 -16.74 -4.62
N SER A 149 -6.46 -17.31 -5.21
CA SER A 149 -5.72 -18.43 -4.62
C SER A 149 -5.09 -18.07 -3.27
N ALA A 150 -4.57 -16.85 -3.14
CA ALA A 150 -3.99 -16.36 -1.89
C ALA A 150 -5.05 -16.20 -0.79
N LEU A 151 -6.18 -15.56 -1.12
CA LEU A 151 -7.29 -15.30 -0.20
C LEU A 151 -8.02 -16.59 0.22
N ASP A 152 -8.07 -17.61 -0.63
CA ASP A 152 -8.60 -18.93 -0.28
C ASP A 152 -7.64 -19.75 0.64
N GLY A 153 -6.54 -19.17 1.09
CA GLY A 153 -5.56 -19.79 2.00
C GLY A 153 -4.69 -20.87 1.36
N ARG A 154 -4.73 -21.01 0.02
CA ARG A 154 -4.00 -22.06 -0.68
C ARG A 154 -2.54 -21.72 -0.96
N ALA A 155 -2.24 -20.42 -1.08
CA ALA A 155 -0.90 -19.98 -1.49
C ALA A 155 0.12 -19.99 -0.35
N LEU A 156 -0.27 -19.45 0.83
CA LEU A 156 0.58 -19.38 2.03
C LEU A 156 -0.22 -19.81 3.27
N PRO A 157 -0.33 -21.13 3.52
CA PRO A 157 -1.10 -21.63 4.66
C PRO A 157 -0.57 -21.08 5.99
N GLY A 158 -1.49 -20.52 6.81
CA GLY A 158 -1.17 -19.96 8.13
C GLY A 158 -0.74 -18.49 8.14
N ALA A 159 -0.50 -17.87 6.97
CA ALA A 159 -0.34 -16.42 6.90
C ALA A 159 -1.69 -15.71 6.94
N ARG A 160 -1.79 -14.60 7.69
CA ARG A 160 -2.92 -13.68 7.57
C ARG A 160 -2.81 -12.94 6.24
N VAL A 161 -3.91 -12.72 5.56
CA VAL A 161 -3.93 -11.98 4.29
C VAL A 161 -4.49 -10.58 4.52
N SER A 162 -3.70 -9.56 4.20
CA SER A 162 -4.17 -8.17 4.15
C SER A 162 -4.37 -7.73 2.70
N LEU A 163 -5.46 -7.03 2.43
CA LEU A 163 -5.77 -6.45 1.14
C LEU A 163 -6.00 -4.94 1.29
N ASP A 164 -5.24 -4.12 0.59
CA ASP A 164 -5.60 -2.72 0.34
C ASP A 164 -6.44 -2.65 -0.94
N VAL A 165 -7.64 -2.10 -0.84
CA VAL A 165 -8.58 -1.97 -1.97
C VAL A 165 -7.94 -1.18 -3.12
N ASN A 166 -7.27 -0.10 -2.81
CA ASN A 166 -6.34 0.64 -3.64
C ASN A 166 -6.83 0.80 -5.10
N HIS A 167 -8.08 1.23 -5.28
CA HIS A 167 -8.71 1.39 -6.58
C HIS A 167 -8.01 2.47 -7.40
N ARG A 168 -7.75 2.18 -8.65
CA ARG A 168 -7.19 3.13 -9.63
C ARG A 168 -8.12 3.25 -10.82
N PRO A 169 -8.90 4.34 -10.94
CA PRO A 169 -9.85 4.54 -12.06
C PRO A 169 -9.21 4.42 -13.44
N ALA A 170 -7.93 4.77 -13.56
CA ALA A 170 -7.18 4.66 -14.81
C ALA A 170 -6.91 3.20 -15.26
N LEU A 171 -7.04 2.21 -14.35
CA LEU A 171 -6.87 0.79 -14.68
C LEU A 171 -8.20 0.14 -15.04
N TRP A 172 -9.24 0.43 -14.30
CA TRP A 172 -10.57 -0.10 -14.53
C TRP A 172 -11.66 0.80 -13.94
N PRO A 173 -12.82 0.92 -14.61
CA PRO A 173 -13.91 1.75 -14.12
C PRO A 173 -14.57 1.12 -12.88
N ALA A 174 -15.16 1.97 -12.05
CA ALA A 174 -15.72 1.59 -10.74
C ALA A 174 -16.83 0.52 -10.82
N ASP A 175 -17.64 0.54 -11.86
CA ASP A 175 -18.72 -0.44 -12.10
C ASP A 175 -18.19 -1.87 -12.31
N ARG A 176 -16.99 -2.01 -12.87
CA ARG A 176 -16.29 -3.31 -13.00
C ARG A 176 -15.44 -3.63 -11.77
N ALA A 177 -14.79 -2.64 -11.20
CA ALA A 177 -13.92 -2.80 -10.04
C ALA A 177 -14.71 -3.16 -8.78
N GLY A 178 -15.82 -2.47 -8.53
CA GLY A 178 -16.59 -2.57 -7.30
C GLY A 178 -16.97 -3.99 -6.90
N PRO A 179 -17.65 -4.77 -7.76
CA PRO A 179 -18.01 -6.16 -7.43
C PRO A 179 -16.80 -7.06 -7.17
N VAL A 180 -15.74 -6.94 -7.98
CA VAL A 180 -14.54 -7.77 -7.86
C VAL A 180 -13.77 -7.43 -6.58
N LEU A 181 -13.52 -6.13 -6.33
CA LEU A 181 -12.79 -5.69 -5.15
C LEU A 181 -13.56 -6.01 -3.86
N ARG A 182 -14.89 -5.94 -3.89
CA ARG A 182 -15.71 -6.34 -2.76
C ARG A 182 -15.58 -7.84 -2.44
N ASP A 183 -15.66 -8.71 -3.46
CA ASP A 183 -15.50 -10.16 -3.28
C ASP A 183 -14.11 -10.50 -2.74
N LEU A 184 -13.05 -9.90 -3.27
CA LEU A 184 -11.67 -10.10 -2.79
C LEU A 184 -11.50 -9.57 -1.36
N ALA A 185 -12.03 -8.38 -1.06
CA ALA A 185 -11.94 -7.78 0.26
C ALA A 185 -12.69 -8.61 1.32
N ASP A 186 -13.86 -9.15 0.99
CA ASP A 186 -14.65 -9.93 1.95
C ASP A 186 -13.98 -11.27 2.32
N ARG A 187 -13.02 -11.75 1.55
CA ARG A 187 -12.23 -12.96 1.82
C ARG A 187 -10.92 -12.70 2.57
N ALA A 188 -10.49 -11.44 2.68
CA ALA A 188 -9.25 -11.09 3.37
C ALA A 188 -9.44 -11.11 4.90
N ASP A 189 -8.36 -11.33 5.64
CA ASP A 189 -8.37 -11.22 7.12
C ASP A 189 -8.36 -9.76 7.56
N VAL A 190 -7.58 -8.92 6.87
CA VAL A 190 -7.45 -7.47 7.13
C VAL A 190 -7.68 -6.71 5.85
N VAL A 191 -8.62 -5.77 5.85
CA VAL A 191 -8.88 -4.89 4.71
C VAL A 191 -8.50 -3.46 5.06
N LEU A 192 -7.76 -2.80 4.15
CA LEU A 192 -7.54 -1.36 4.18
C LEU A 192 -8.29 -0.76 2.99
N VAL A 193 -8.98 0.36 3.20
CA VAL A 193 -9.73 1.05 2.14
C VAL A 193 -9.83 2.53 2.45
N GLY A 194 -9.73 3.38 1.42
CA GLY A 194 -10.09 4.79 1.51
C GLY A 194 -11.60 4.96 1.60
N LEU A 195 -12.08 5.91 2.39
CA LEU A 195 -13.52 6.19 2.46
C LEU A 195 -14.04 6.74 1.12
N ASP A 196 -13.26 7.55 0.44
CA ASP A 196 -13.51 8.04 -0.92
C ASP A 196 -13.58 6.90 -1.94
N GLU A 197 -12.68 5.91 -1.84
CA GLU A 197 -12.72 4.69 -2.67
C GLU A 197 -14.00 3.90 -2.42
N ALA A 198 -14.38 3.69 -1.16
CA ALA A 198 -15.60 2.96 -0.78
C ALA A 198 -16.87 3.68 -1.26
N ALA A 199 -16.89 5.00 -1.19
CA ALA A 199 -18.00 5.80 -1.71
C ALA A 199 -18.16 5.61 -3.23
N VAL A 200 -17.06 5.66 -3.98
CA VAL A 200 -17.06 5.49 -5.45
C VAL A 200 -17.39 4.05 -5.87
N LEU A 201 -16.82 3.06 -5.19
CA LEU A 201 -16.96 1.65 -5.58
C LEU A 201 -18.28 1.03 -5.12
N TRP A 202 -18.76 1.42 -3.93
CA TRP A 202 -19.82 0.70 -3.23
C TRP A 202 -20.91 1.61 -2.67
N SER A 203 -20.86 2.93 -2.92
CA SER A 203 -21.77 3.93 -2.34
C SER A 203 -21.81 3.88 -0.80
N ALA A 204 -20.68 3.56 -0.17
CA ALA A 204 -20.50 3.53 1.27
C ALA A 204 -19.71 4.78 1.70
N ASP A 205 -20.37 5.71 2.36
CA ASP A 205 -19.87 7.05 2.71
C ASP A 205 -19.53 7.23 4.20
N ASP A 206 -19.65 6.16 4.97
CA ASP A 206 -19.22 6.10 6.37
C ASP A 206 -18.55 4.75 6.72
N PRO A 207 -17.70 4.70 7.76
CA PRO A 207 -16.99 3.48 8.13
C PRO A 207 -17.90 2.31 8.51
N ALA A 208 -19.07 2.56 9.10
CA ALA A 208 -20.00 1.51 9.51
C ALA A 208 -20.68 0.87 8.30
N ALA A 209 -21.02 1.67 7.27
CA ALA A 209 -21.51 1.18 5.99
C ALA A 209 -20.48 0.29 5.29
N VAL A 210 -19.19 0.67 5.28
CA VAL A 210 -18.11 -0.16 4.75
C VAL A 210 -18.02 -1.48 5.51
N ARG A 211 -18.06 -1.46 6.86
CA ARG A 211 -18.02 -2.68 7.68
C ARG A 211 -19.20 -3.60 7.39
N ALA A 212 -20.40 -3.04 7.20
CA ALA A 212 -21.61 -3.81 6.90
C ALA A 212 -21.54 -4.52 5.53
N LEU A 213 -20.85 -3.92 4.55
CA LEU A 213 -20.63 -4.51 3.23
C LEU A 213 -19.58 -5.62 3.21
N LEU A 214 -18.68 -5.66 4.19
CA LEU A 214 -17.57 -6.60 4.29
C LEU A 214 -17.66 -7.40 5.60
N PRO A 215 -18.60 -8.34 5.77
CA PRO A 215 -18.78 -9.11 7.00
C PRO A 215 -17.65 -10.13 7.27
N GLY A 216 -16.94 -10.58 6.23
CA GLY A 216 -15.92 -11.63 6.30
C GLY A 216 -14.64 -11.26 7.06
N PRO A 217 -13.98 -10.12 6.80
CA PRO A 217 -12.71 -9.77 7.42
C PRO A 217 -12.76 -9.72 8.94
N GLU A 218 -11.68 -10.18 9.59
CA GLU A 218 -11.50 -9.98 11.04
C GLU A 218 -11.41 -8.49 11.38
N LEU A 219 -10.85 -7.69 10.45
CA LEU A 219 -10.60 -6.29 10.66
C LEU A 219 -10.74 -5.50 9.34
N VAL A 220 -11.53 -4.44 9.37
CA VAL A 220 -11.62 -3.44 8.30
C VAL A 220 -11.04 -2.13 8.83
N VAL A 221 -10.15 -1.51 8.06
CA VAL A 221 -9.53 -0.21 8.35
C VAL A 221 -9.95 0.77 7.27
N VAL A 222 -10.73 1.76 7.66
CA VAL A 222 -11.19 2.82 6.76
C VAL A 222 -10.33 4.05 6.98
N LYS A 223 -9.63 4.46 5.92
CA LYS A 223 -8.78 5.67 5.87
C LYS A 223 -9.63 6.84 5.37
N ASP A 224 -9.64 7.97 6.09
CA ASP A 224 -10.40 9.18 5.74
C ASP A 224 -9.48 10.40 5.65
N GLY A 225 -8.46 10.31 4.82
CA GLY A 225 -7.52 11.39 4.51
C GLY A 225 -7.03 12.15 5.74
N SER A 226 -7.21 13.45 5.75
CA SER A 226 -6.82 14.35 6.86
C SER A 226 -7.72 14.26 8.10
N VAL A 227 -8.86 13.58 8.02
CA VAL A 227 -9.75 13.36 9.17
C VAL A 227 -9.16 12.31 10.11
N GLY A 228 -8.72 11.18 9.56
CA GLY A 228 -8.13 10.11 10.37
C GLY A 228 -8.37 8.72 9.79
N ALA A 229 -8.35 7.72 10.67
CA ALA A 229 -8.64 6.35 10.28
C ALA A 229 -9.42 5.61 11.36
N THR A 230 -10.33 4.73 10.92
CA THR A 230 -11.18 3.92 11.80
C THR A 230 -10.88 2.44 11.59
N ALA A 231 -10.54 1.74 12.66
CA ALA A 231 -10.42 0.29 12.70
C ALA A 231 -11.74 -0.32 13.22
N LEU A 232 -12.33 -1.21 12.44
CA LEU A 232 -13.61 -1.86 12.72
C LEU A 232 -13.40 -3.38 12.79
N PRO A 233 -13.16 -3.93 13.98
CA PRO A 233 -13.05 -5.38 14.16
C PRO A 233 -14.40 -6.04 13.89
N ARG A 234 -14.38 -7.34 13.53
CA ARG A 234 -15.61 -8.13 13.36
C ARG A 234 -16.43 -8.22 14.64
N THR A 235 -15.74 -8.24 15.77
CA THR A 235 -16.36 -8.24 17.11
C THR A 235 -15.67 -7.19 17.99
N GLY A 236 -16.45 -6.42 18.73
CA GLY A 236 -15.96 -5.35 19.58
C GLY A 236 -16.20 -3.94 19.02
N PRO A 237 -15.80 -2.90 19.75
CA PRO A 237 -16.04 -1.53 19.36
C PRO A 237 -15.09 -1.07 18.25
N ALA A 238 -15.58 -0.16 17.41
CA ALA A 238 -14.74 0.59 16.47
C ALA A 238 -13.77 1.51 17.23
N VAL A 239 -12.56 1.65 16.67
CA VAL A 239 -11.53 2.55 17.20
C VAL A 239 -11.19 3.58 16.13
N PHE A 240 -11.36 4.85 16.47
CA PHE A 240 -10.95 5.97 15.61
C PHE A 240 -9.70 6.65 16.15
N VAL A 241 -8.81 7.06 15.26
CA VAL A 241 -7.65 7.91 15.57
C VAL A 241 -7.57 9.02 14.52
N PRO A 242 -7.53 10.31 14.95
CA PRO A 242 -7.39 11.41 14.02
C PRO A 242 -6.01 11.43 13.38
N ALA A 243 -5.94 11.90 12.13
CA ALA A 243 -4.70 12.07 11.39
C ALA A 243 -3.79 13.13 12.04
N LEU A 244 -2.49 13.02 11.81
CA LEU A 244 -1.53 14.07 12.20
C LEU A 244 -1.62 15.24 11.20
N PRO A 245 -1.49 16.49 11.66
CA PRO A 245 -1.43 17.63 10.75
C PRO A 245 -0.10 17.61 10.00
N VAL A 246 -0.18 17.75 8.68
CA VAL A 246 0.98 17.77 7.79
C VAL A 246 0.75 18.79 6.68
N ASP A 247 1.78 19.55 6.37
CA ASP A 247 1.82 20.35 5.14
C ASP A 247 2.08 19.39 3.97
N VAL A 248 1.03 19.11 3.19
CA VAL A 248 1.07 18.10 2.14
C VAL A 248 1.82 18.62 0.92
N VAL A 249 2.92 17.95 0.57
CA VAL A 249 3.69 18.16 -0.65
C VAL A 249 3.24 17.19 -1.74
N GLU A 250 3.16 15.88 -1.42
CA GLU A 250 2.73 14.83 -2.34
C GLU A 250 1.88 13.79 -1.57
N PRO A 251 0.64 13.52 -1.98
CA PRO A 251 -0.20 12.54 -1.29
C PRO A 251 0.07 11.07 -1.70
N VAL A 252 0.77 10.85 -2.82
CA VAL A 252 1.05 9.50 -3.33
C VAL A 252 1.98 8.75 -2.35
N GLY A 253 1.67 7.48 -2.09
CA GLY A 253 2.44 6.63 -1.17
C GLY A 253 2.05 6.75 0.30
N ALA A 254 1.32 7.78 0.71
CA ALA A 254 0.90 7.94 2.12
C ALA A 254 -0.02 6.79 2.60
N GLY A 255 -0.89 6.29 1.73
CA GLY A 255 -1.72 5.11 1.99
C GLY A 255 -0.90 3.85 2.23
N ASP A 256 0.14 3.64 1.41
CA ASP A 256 1.05 2.50 1.53
C ASP A 256 1.88 2.61 2.82
N ALA A 257 2.37 3.80 3.15
CA ALA A 257 3.09 4.05 4.39
C ALA A 257 2.20 3.84 5.62
N PHE A 258 0.94 4.31 5.58
CA PHE A 258 -0.05 4.03 6.62
C PHE A 258 -0.26 2.51 6.77
N ALA A 259 -0.42 1.79 5.66
CA ALA A 259 -0.59 0.34 5.66
C ALA A 259 0.63 -0.36 6.30
N ALA A 260 1.85 0.05 5.95
CA ALA A 260 3.08 -0.49 6.54
C ALA A 260 3.13 -0.30 8.06
N GLY A 261 2.84 0.91 8.55
CA GLY A 261 2.79 1.21 9.98
C GLY A 261 1.71 0.42 10.71
N PHE A 262 0.49 0.41 10.18
CA PHE A 262 -0.63 -0.32 10.75
C PHE A 262 -0.35 -1.82 10.85
N LEU A 263 0.11 -2.43 9.75
CA LEU A 263 0.45 -3.85 9.69
C LEU A 263 1.65 -4.21 10.59
N SER A 264 2.64 -3.31 10.72
CA SER A 264 3.72 -3.44 11.69
C SER A 264 3.20 -3.51 13.13
N GLY A 265 2.22 -2.66 13.46
CA GLY A 265 1.55 -2.68 14.76
C GLY A 265 0.86 -4.03 15.04
N LEU A 266 0.11 -4.55 14.06
CA LEU A 266 -0.54 -5.87 14.16
C LEU A 266 0.47 -7.01 14.35
N LEU A 267 1.58 -6.99 13.60
CA LEU A 267 2.64 -8.01 13.72
C LEU A 267 3.32 -8.00 15.09
N ARG A 268 3.41 -6.83 15.70
CA ARG A 268 3.95 -6.63 17.07
C ARG A 268 2.92 -6.93 18.17
N GLY A 269 1.66 -7.19 17.83
CA GLY A 269 0.58 -7.44 18.79
C GLY A 269 0.13 -6.19 19.57
N LEU A 270 0.29 -5.01 18.97
CA LEU A 270 -0.21 -3.76 19.55
C LEU A 270 -1.75 -3.72 19.49
N ASP A 271 -2.36 -2.94 20.38
CA ASP A 271 -3.79 -2.66 20.29
C ASP A 271 -4.14 -1.84 19.05
N LEU A 272 -5.41 -1.81 18.65
CA LEU A 272 -5.86 -1.16 17.43
C LEU A 272 -5.57 0.35 17.41
N ARG A 273 -5.62 1.02 18.57
CA ARG A 273 -5.30 2.44 18.68
C ARG A 273 -3.82 2.69 18.37
N ALA A 274 -2.94 1.89 18.95
CA ALA A 274 -1.50 1.97 18.69
C ALA A 274 -1.17 1.61 17.23
N CYS A 275 -1.86 0.62 16.63
CA CYS A 275 -1.72 0.29 15.21
C CYS A 275 -2.09 1.49 14.31
N LEU A 276 -3.24 2.15 14.58
CA LEU A 276 -3.68 3.33 13.83
C LEU A 276 -2.71 4.50 13.99
N ARG A 277 -2.23 4.76 15.23
CA ARG A 277 -1.22 5.79 15.49
C ARG A 277 0.08 5.52 14.73
N LEU A 278 0.55 4.28 14.72
CA LEU A 278 1.75 3.91 13.98
C LEU A 278 1.53 4.09 12.46
N GLY A 279 0.34 3.79 11.94
CA GLY A 279 -0.05 4.11 10.57
C GLY A 279 0.06 5.60 10.25
N HIS A 280 -0.47 6.47 11.12
CA HIS A 280 -0.35 7.92 10.93
C HIS A 280 1.08 8.43 11.05
N LEU A 281 1.88 7.89 11.98
CA LEU A 281 3.29 8.25 12.17
C LEU A 281 4.16 7.91 10.97
N THR A 282 3.86 6.81 10.27
CA THR A 282 4.58 6.41 9.05
C THR A 282 4.10 7.15 7.81
N ALA A 283 2.82 7.53 7.74
CA ALA A 283 2.26 8.29 6.62
C ALA A 283 2.69 9.77 6.61
N ALA A 284 2.81 10.40 7.78
CA ALA A 284 3.09 11.82 7.89
C ALA A 284 4.41 12.26 7.19
N PRO A 285 5.56 11.58 7.34
CA PRO A 285 6.78 11.95 6.62
C PRO A 285 6.67 11.80 5.10
N VAL A 286 5.88 10.85 4.60
CA VAL A 286 5.68 10.64 3.16
C VAL A 286 4.89 11.78 2.55
N LEU A 287 3.87 12.28 3.25
CA LEU A 287 3.09 13.43 2.80
C LEU A 287 3.93 14.72 2.66
N ALA A 288 5.02 14.85 3.43
CA ALA A 288 5.84 16.07 3.54
C ALA A 288 7.01 16.13 2.53
N VAL A 289 7.18 15.11 1.67
CA VAL A 289 8.29 15.06 0.70
C VAL A 289 7.80 14.77 -0.72
N PRO A 290 8.52 15.20 -1.76
CA PRO A 290 8.24 14.77 -3.12
C PRO A 290 8.67 13.30 -3.28
N GLY A 291 7.74 12.41 -3.62
CA GLY A 291 8.00 10.99 -3.83
C GLY A 291 7.07 10.09 -3.02
N ASP A 292 7.12 8.79 -3.33
CA ASP A 292 6.14 7.82 -2.82
C ASP A 292 6.56 7.16 -1.50
N THR A 293 7.80 7.42 -1.00
CA THR A 293 8.31 6.85 0.25
C THR A 293 9.20 7.82 1.01
N ALA A 294 9.17 7.73 2.35
CA ALA A 294 10.08 8.43 3.25
C ALA A 294 10.52 7.49 4.39
N PRO A 295 11.66 7.75 5.06
CA PRO A 295 12.00 7.06 6.29
C PRO A 295 10.92 7.30 7.37
N PRO A 296 10.49 6.26 8.11
CA PRO A 296 9.64 6.47 9.28
C PRO A 296 10.41 7.23 10.36
N PRO A 297 9.72 7.81 11.36
CA PRO A 297 10.38 8.31 12.56
C PRO A 297 11.21 7.20 13.22
N ASP A 298 12.25 7.59 13.99
CA ASP A 298 13.05 6.63 14.72
C ASP A 298 12.25 5.90 15.82
N SER A 299 12.80 4.81 16.33
CA SER A 299 12.11 3.93 17.28
C SER A 299 11.77 4.62 18.62
N GLU A 300 12.57 5.59 19.05
CA GLU A 300 12.33 6.34 20.28
C GLU A 300 11.15 7.31 20.08
N THR A 301 11.14 8.06 18.99
CA THR A 301 10.03 8.94 18.59
C THR A 301 8.72 8.16 18.47
N ILE A 302 8.76 6.99 17.81
CA ILE A 302 7.59 6.12 17.71
C ILE A 302 7.10 5.68 19.09
N ALA A 303 8.00 5.20 19.95
CA ALA A 303 7.62 4.73 21.28
C ALA A 303 6.99 5.84 22.14
N LEU A 304 7.57 7.04 22.12
CA LEU A 304 7.02 8.22 22.81
C LEU A 304 5.64 8.59 22.27
N ALA A 305 5.47 8.64 20.96
CA ALA A 305 4.20 9.01 20.32
C ALA A 305 3.08 7.98 20.60
N LEU A 306 3.42 6.69 20.59
CA LEU A 306 2.45 5.62 20.91
C LEU A 306 2.01 5.67 22.38
N ALA A 307 2.88 6.12 23.30
CA ALA A 307 2.59 6.24 24.72
C ALA A 307 1.78 7.50 25.09
N LEU A 308 1.56 8.44 24.15
CA LEU A 308 0.81 9.67 24.44
C LEU A 308 -0.63 9.37 24.87
N PRO A 309 -1.13 10.04 25.93
CA PRO A 309 -2.56 10.07 26.24
C PRO A 309 -3.38 10.54 25.03
N GLU A 310 -4.64 10.11 24.94
CA GLU A 310 -5.52 10.49 23.82
C GLU A 310 -5.69 12.01 23.68
N THR A 311 -5.82 12.69 24.81
CA THR A 311 -5.93 14.15 24.88
C THR A 311 -4.71 14.88 24.30
N MET A 312 -3.51 14.30 24.47
CA MET A 312 -2.27 14.86 23.92
C MET A 312 -2.10 14.54 22.45
N TRP A 313 -2.52 13.35 21.99
CA TRP A 313 -2.57 13.05 20.57
C TRP A 313 -3.47 14.04 19.83
N THR A 314 -4.70 14.25 20.33
CA THR A 314 -5.65 15.20 19.75
C THR A 314 -5.23 16.67 19.88
N ALA A 315 -4.47 17.05 20.91
CA ALA A 315 -3.91 18.39 21.06
C ALA A 315 -2.78 18.65 20.03
N HIS A 316 -1.96 17.65 19.74
CA HIS A 316 -0.95 17.71 18.67
C HIS A 316 -1.62 17.94 17.30
N VAL A 317 -2.76 17.27 17.06
CA VAL A 317 -3.59 17.44 15.87
C VAL A 317 -4.18 18.86 15.78
N ARG A 318 -4.61 19.47 16.91
CA ARG A 318 -5.22 20.83 16.93
C ARG A 318 -4.18 21.96 16.93
N GLY A 319 -2.98 21.73 17.44
CA GLY A 319 -1.93 22.75 17.55
C GLY A 319 -1.18 23.01 16.24
N GLY A 320 -1.24 22.10 15.25
CA GLY A 320 -0.65 22.28 13.94
C GLY A 320 -1.44 23.17 12.99
N SER A 321 -2.70 23.48 13.30
CA SER A 321 -3.58 24.32 12.45
C SER A 321 -3.45 25.84 12.70
N GLY A 322 -2.42 26.27 13.42
CA GLY A 322 -2.24 27.68 13.84
C GLY A 322 -0.80 28.19 13.70
N ARG A 323 -0.19 28.05 12.50
CA ARG A 323 0.99 28.87 12.14
C ARG A 323 0.96 29.21 10.68
#